data_1743e46058358cb23ea0478214209811
#
_entry.id   1743e46058358cb23ea0478214209811
#
_cell.length_a   1.000
_cell.length_b   1.000
_cell.length_c   1.000
_cell.angle_alpha   90.00
_cell.angle_beta   90.00
_cell.angle_gamma   90.00
#
_symmetry.space_group_name_H-M   'P 1'
#
loop_
_entity.id
_entity.type
_entity.pdbx_description
1 polymer ?
#
loop_
_entity_poly.entity_id
_entity_poly.type
_entity_poly.pdbx_seq_one_letter_code
_entity_poly.pdbx_strand_id
1 'polypeptide(L)'
;MTMQEFVDWIAAENNMTREEATQAYCAVINGIKRAVANGIRLQLYGFGIFYLQLHKGHKMQFQPLQNTTDDYLVLKFSASSSLNRHIRDGRFTDKELKTNIQNALKESEA
;
A
#
# COMPACT_ATOMS: atom_id res chain seq x y z
N MET A 1 9.02 8.24 -11.77
CA MET A 1 9.53 6.85 -11.89
C MET A 1 8.40 5.95 -12.37
N THR A 2 8.64 5.25 -13.45
CA THR A 2 7.67 4.27 -13.96
C THR A 2 7.79 2.95 -13.20
N MET A 3 6.82 2.05 -13.41
CA MET A 3 6.89 0.70 -12.85
C MET A 3 8.19 -0.02 -13.26
N GLN A 4 8.57 0.09 -14.53
CA GLN A 4 9.78 -0.58 -15.03
C GLN A 4 11.05 -0.02 -14.39
N GLU A 5 11.11 1.29 -14.23
CA GLU A 5 12.22 1.93 -13.55
C GLU A 5 12.28 1.50 -12.07
N PHE A 6 11.13 1.39 -11.43
CA PHE A 6 11.04 0.96 -10.05
C PHE A 6 11.52 -0.49 -9.90
N VAL A 7 11.09 -1.38 -10.79
CA VAL A 7 11.51 -2.78 -10.78
C VAL A 7 13.03 -2.90 -10.99
N ASP A 8 13.56 -2.14 -11.93
CA ASP A 8 15.01 -2.12 -12.17
C ASP A 8 15.76 -1.61 -10.95
N TRP A 9 15.23 -0.62 -10.27
CA TRP A 9 15.80 -0.07 -9.06
C TRP A 9 15.80 -1.11 -7.92
N ILE A 10 14.68 -1.82 -7.74
CA ILE A 10 14.59 -2.92 -6.76
C ILE A 10 15.64 -3.98 -7.06
N ALA A 11 15.79 -4.36 -8.33
CA ALA A 11 16.74 -5.37 -8.73
C ALA A 11 18.17 -4.97 -8.37
N ALA A 12 18.53 -3.73 -8.64
CA ALA A 12 19.87 -3.22 -8.33
C ALA A 12 20.12 -3.17 -6.82
N GLU A 13 19.15 -2.70 -6.04
CA GLU A 13 19.28 -2.55 -4.59
C GLU A 13 19.35 -3.90 -3.87
N ASN A 14 18.75 -4.94 -4.43
CA ASN A 14 18.62 -6.23 -3.76
C ASN A 14 19.41 -7.34 -4.43
N ASN A 15 20.26 -6.99 -5.37
CA ASN A 15 21.09 -7.96 -6.10
C ASN A 15 20.23 -9.06 -6.73
N MET A 16 19.14 -8.66 -7.35
CA MET A 16 18.21 -9.54 -8.03
C MET A 16 18.30 -9.32 -9.54
N THR A 17 17.92 -10.32 -10.31
CA THR A 17 17.71 -10.12 -11.73
C THR A 17 16.43 -9.30 -11.95
N ARG A 18 16.30 -8.68 -13.12
CA ARG A 18 15.11 -7.94 -13.49
C ARG A 18 13.87 -8.83 -13.42
N GLU A 19 14.02 -10.08 -13.86
CA GLU A 19 12.93 -11.06 -13.87
C GLU A 19 12.47 -11.37 -12.44
N GLU A 20 13.42 -11.62 -11.55
CA GLU A 20 13.12 -11.87 -10.14
C GLU A 20 12.42 -10.69 -9.49
N ALA A 21 12.91 -9.48 -9.74
CA ALA A 21 12.30 -8.26 -9.19
C ALA A 21 10.90 -8.04 -9.74
N THR A 22 10.69 -8.33 -11.03
CA THR A 22 9.36 -8.22 -11.64
C THR A 22 8.38 -9.19 -10.99
N GLN A 23 8.80 -10.43 -10.77
CA GLN A 23 7.97 -11.43 -10.12
C GLN A 23 7.62 -11.03 -8.69
N ALA A 24 8.59 -10.53 -7.94
CA ALA A 24 8.37 -10.05 -6.58
C ALA A 24 7.37 -8.89 -6.56
N TYR A 25 7.56 -7.92 -7.44
CA TYR A 25 6.66 -6.78 -7.56
C TYR A 25 5.23 -7.23 -7.86
N CYS A 26 5.07 -8.07 -8.87
CA CYS A 26 3.75 -8.55 -9.27
C CYS A 26 3.06 -9.34 -8.15
N ALA A 27 3.82 -10.18 -7.45
CA ALA A 27 3.28 -10.96 -6.34
C ALA A 27 2.73 -10.05 -5.23
N VAL A 28 3.50 -9.03 -4.83
CA VAL A 28 3.10 -8.11 -3.78
C VAL A 28 1.89 -7.28 -4.21
N ILE A 29 1.93 -6.71 -5.40
CA ILE A 29 0.84 -5.87 -5.90
C ILE A 29 -0.45 -6.68 -6.04
N ASN A 30 -0.36 -7.89 -6.58
CA ASN A 30 -1.54 -8.75 -6.70
C ASN A 30 -2.08 -9.17 -5.33
N GLY A 31 -1.19 -9.40 -4.36
CA GLY A 31 -1.60 -9.69 -3.00
C GLY A 31 -2.36 -8.53 -2.36
N ILE A 32 -1.87 -7.31 -2.53
CA ILE A 32 -2.54 -6.10 -2.03
C ILE A 32 -3.92 -5.97 -2.68
N LYS A 33 -4.00 -6.13 -4.00
CA LYS A 33 -5.27 -6.02 -4.72
C LYS A 33 -6.29 -7.03 -4.21
N ARG A 34 -5.89 -8.28 -4.01
CA ARG A 34 -6.77 -9.33 -3.52
C ARG A 34 -7.25 -9.06 -2.09
N ALA A 35 -6.34 -8.67 -1.22
CA ALA A 35 -6.68 -8.37 0.17
C ALA A 35 -7.70 -7.24 0.23
N VAL A 36 -7.44 -6.15 -0.48
CA VAL A 36 -8.32 -4.99 -0.48
C VAL A 36 -9.67 -5.32 -1.12
N ALA A 37 -9.67 -6.07 -2.22
CA ALA A 37 -10.91 -6.46 -2.89
C ALA A 37 -11.81 -7.33 -1.99
N ASN A 38 -11.23 -8.08 -1.07
CA ASN A 38 -11.96 -8.88 -0.09
C ASN A 38 -12.31 -8.10 1.18
N GLY A 39 -12.08 -6.80 1.20
CA GLY A 39 -12.40 -5.95 2.35
C GLY A 39 -11.46 -6.09 3.52
N ILE A 40 -10.31 -6.71 3.31
CA ILE A 40 -9.33 -6.92 4.38
C ILE A 40 -8.58 -5.61 4.64
N ARG A 41 -8.48 -5.25 5.91
CA ARG A 41 -7.63 -4.14 6.35
C ARG A 41 -6.20 -4.65 6.40
N LEU A 42 -5.38 -4.21 5.46
CA LEU A 42 -4.02 -4.71 5.30
C LEU A 42 -3.03 -3.79 5.98
N GLN A 43 -2.41 -4.27 7.04
CA GLN A 43 -1.40 -3.53 7.79
C GLN A 43 0.00 -4.00 7.36
N LEU A 44 0.80 -3.07 6.87
CA LEU A 44 2.19 -3.33 6.47
C LEU A 44 3.13 -2.58 7.41
N TYR A 45 3.98 -3.34 8.10
CA TYR A 45 4.88 -2.78 9.10
C TYR A 45 5.83 -1.73 8.52
N GLY A 46 5.92 -0.61 9.22
CA GLY A 46 6.82 0.47 8.82
C GLY A 46 6.40 1.21 7.57
N PHE A 47 5.25 0.84 7.00
CA PHE A 47 4.76 1.44 5.76
C PHE A 47 3.40 2.11 5.97
N GLY A 48 2.39 1.33 6.31
CA GLY A 48 1.06 1.88 6.53
C GLY A 48 -0.02 0.84 6.43
N ILE A 49 -1.25 1.33 6.30
CA ILE A 49 -2.44 0.50 6.27
C ILE A 49 -3.26 0.82 5.03
N PHE A 50 -3.63 -0.21 4.28
CA PHE A 50 -4.61 -0.11 3.19
C PHE A 50 -5.97 -0.57 3.71
N TYR A 51 -7.01 0.20 3.43
CA TYR A 51 -8.37 -0.12 3.86
C TYR A 51 -9.39 0.49 2.91
N LEU A 52 -10.59 -0.06 2.93
CA LEU A 52 -11.70 0.48 2.16
C LEU A 52 -12.52 1.42 3.05
N GLN A 53 -12.95 2.53 2.48
CA GLN A 53 -13.81 3.47 3.15
C GLN A 53 -15.06 3.69 2.29
N LEU A 54 -16.22 3.61 2.92
CA LEU A 54 -17.47 3.89 2.25
C LEU A 54 -17.68 5.39 2.14
N HIS A 55 -17.86 5.86 0.92
CA HIS A 55 -18.23 7.24 0.64
C HIS A 55 -19.71 7.28 0.29
N LYS A 56 -20.46 8.10 1.00
CA LYS A 56 -21.89 8.27 0.73
C LYS A 56 -22.09 9.16 -0.48
N GLY A 57 -23.05 8.78 -1.31
CA GLY A 57 -23.42 9.58 -2.45
C GLY A 57 -23.97 10.93 -2.04
N HIS A 58 -23.80 11.91 -2.93
CA HIS A 58 -24.25 13.27 -2.71
C HIS A 58 -25.53 13.54 -3.44
N LYS A 59 -26.42 14.29 -2.78
CA LYS A 59 -27.66 14.76 -3.40
C LYS A 59 -27.33 15.94 -4.30
N MET A 60 -27.67 15.83 -5.58
CA MET A 60 -27.40 16.92 -6.53
C MET A 60 -28.54 17.94 -6.50
N GLN A 61 -28.20 19.22 -6.37
CA GLN A 61 -29.18 20.29 -6.19
C GLN A 61 -30.01 20.58 -7.44
N PHE A 62 -29.50 20.27 -8.62
CA PHE A 62 -30.08 20.75 -9.87
C PHE A 62 -30.87 19.69 -10.65
N GLN A 63 -30.92 18.46 -10.17
CA GLN A 63 -31.62 17.37 -10.86
C GLN A 63 -32.38 16.54 -9.85
N PRO A 64 -33.57 17.00 -9.46
CA PRO A 64 -34.31 16.34 -8.36
C PRO A 64 -34.74 14.90 -8.65
N LEU A 65 -34.76 14.48 -9.91
CA LEU A 65 -35.11 13.10 -10.27
C LEU A 65 -33.89 12.16 -10.33
N GLN A 66 -32.67 12.70 -10.35
CA GLN A 66 -31.43 11.93 -10.40
C GLN A 66 -30.42 12.53 -9.46
N ASN A 67 -30.87 12.85 -8.26
CA ASN A 67 -30.12 13.72 -7.37
C ASN A 67 -29.26 13.00 -6.34
N THR A 68 -29.17 11.68 -6.40
CA THR A 68 -28.38 10.92 -5.43
C THR A 68 -27.39 10.03 -6.17
N THR A 69 -26.10 10.24 -5.89
CA THR A 69 -25.05 9.33 -6.32
C THR A 69 -25.05 8.13 -5.40
N ASP A 70 -24.92 6.93 -5.94
CA ASP A 70 -24.86 5.72 -5.14
C ASP A 70 -23.63 5.76 -4.22
N ASP A 71 -23.75 5.15 -3.06
CA ASP A 71 -22.62 4.97 -2.16
C ASP A 71 -21.56 4.12 -2.86
N TYR A 72 -20.30 4.41 -2.61
CA TYR A 72 -19.21 3.69 -3.25
C TYR A 72 -18.05 3.50 -2.29
N LEU A 73 -17.28 2.46 -2.54
CA LEU A 73 -16.09 2.15 -1.74
C LEU A 73 -14.87 2.80 -2.39
N VAL A 74 -14.03 3.38 -1.56
CA VAL A 74 -12.79 4.02 -1.99
C VAL A 74 -11.63 3.39 -1.22
N LEU A 75 -10.57 3.07 -1.94
CA LEU A 75 -9.34 2.60 -1.33
C LEU A 75 -8.62 3.78 -0.68
N LYS A 76 -8.29 3.62 0.58
CA LYS A 76 -7.51 4.59 1.34
C LYS A 76 -6.20 3.97 1.79
N PHE A 77 -5.19 4.81 1.89
CA PHE A 77 -3.90 4.43 2.45
C PHE A 77 -3.54 5.43 3.54
N SER A 78 -3.19 4.90 4.72
CA SER A 78 -2.71 5.72 5.83
C SER A 78 -1.28 5.33 6.14
N ALA A 79 -0.35 6.24 5.92
CA ALA A 79 1.05 5.99 6.19
C ALA A 79 1.28 5.81 7.70
N SER A 80 2.20 4.90 8.06
CA SER A 80 2.56 4.71 9.45
C SER A 80 3.26 5.94 10.00
N SER A 81 3.18 6.14 11.31
CA SER A 81 3.90 7.23 11.96
C SER A 81 5.42 7.06 11.79
N SER A 82 5.88 5.82 11.75
CA SER A 82 7.28 5.50 11.51
C SER A 82 7.72 5.98 10.12
N LEU A 83 6.93 5.68 9.09
CA LEU A 83 7.25 6.12 7.72
C LEU A 83 7.24 7.65 7.62
N ASN A 84 6.23 8.29 8.19
CA ASN A 84 6.14 9.75 8.17
C ASN A 84 7.32 10.41 8.88
N ARG A 85 7.79 9.80 9.98
CA ARG A 85 8.95 10.29 10.70
C ARG A 85 10.21 10.19 9.85
N HIS A 86 10.39 9.08 9.14
CA HIS A 86 11.53 8.89 8.25
C HIS A 86 11.55 9.91 7.12
N ILE A 87 10.39 10.16 6.53
CA ILE A 87 10.27 11.15 5.46
C ILE A 87 10.62 12.53 6.01
N ARG A 88 10.08 12.89 7.17
CA ARG A 88 10.32 14.19 7.80
C ARG A 88 11.78 14.40 8.15
N ASP A 89 12.43 13.37 8.71
CA ASP A 89 13.80 13.46 9.20
C ASP A 89 14.83 13.19 8.09
N GLY A 90 14.37 12.76 6.92
CA GLY A 90 15.25 12.42 5.81
C GLY A 90 16.11 11.19 6.08
N ARG A 91 15.66 10.30 6.96
CA ARG A 91 16.43 9.12 7.34
C ARG A 91 15.64 7.85 7.09
N PHE A 92 16.19 7.01 6.23
CA PHE A 92 15.69 5.66 6.05
C PHE A 92 16.88 4.72 6.09
N THR A 93 17.15 4.12 7.24
CA THR A 93 18.35 3.31 7.45
C THR A 93 18.08 1.83 7.21
N ASP A 94 19.14 1.10 6.81
CA ASP A 94 19.07 -0.35 6.63
C ASP A 94 18.68 -1.07 7.93
N LYS A 95 19.08 -0.53 9.05
CA LYS A 95 18.75 -1.10 10.36
C LYS A 95 17.25 -1.10 10.61
N GLU A 96 16.59 -0.01 10.27
CA GLU A 96 15.14 0.10 10.45
C GLU A 96 14.39 -0.82 9.49
N LEU A 97 14.86 -0.94 8.27
CA LEU A 97 14.28 -1.87 7.32
C LEU A 97 14.37 -3.31 7.83
N LYS A 98 15.53 -3.70 8.36
CA LYS A 98 15.71 -5.03 8.94
C LYS A 98 14.78 -5.26 10.13
N THR A 99 14.64 -4.26 11.00
CA THR A 99 13.75 -4.34 12.15
C THR A 99 12.30 -4.53 11.71
N ASN A 100 11.86 -3.80 10.70
CA ASN A 100 10.52 -3.93 10.16
C ASN A 100 10.28 -5.32 9.57
N ILE A 101 11.27 -5.86 8.86
CA ILE A 101 11.18 -7.22 8.30
C ILE A 101 11.08 -8.25 9.42
N GLN A 102 11.89 -8.12 10.46
CA GLN A 102 11.84 -9.03 11.60
C GLN A 102 10.50 -9.00 12.31
N ASN A 103 9.93 -7.81 12.50
CA ASN A 103 8.62 -7.66 13.12
C ASN A 103 7.54 -8.35 12.29
N ALA A 104 7.60 -8.20 10.97
CA ALA A 104 6.65 -8.86 10.08
C ALA A 104 6.77 -10.39 10.16
N LEU A 105 8.00 -10.91 10.24
CA LEU A 105 8.23 -12.35 10.38
C LEU A 105 7.69 -12.88 11.70
N LYS A 106 7.86 -12.14 12.79
CA LYS A 106 7.32 -12.52 14.10
C LYS A 106 5.81 -12.62 14.09
N GLU A 107 5.13 -11.71 13.40
CA GLU A 107 3.67 -11.77 13.29
C GLU A 107 3.21 -12.97 12.49
N SER A 108 3.93 -13.36 11.45
CA SER A 108 3.55 -14.51 10.65
C SER A 108 3.75 -15.83 11.39
N GLU A 109 4.60 -15.83 12.41
CA GLU A 109 4.81 -17.02 13.27
C GLU A 109 3.77 -17.14 14.38
N ALA A 110 3.04 -16.10 14.66
CA ALA A 110 2.06 -16.08 15.74
C ALA A 110 0.70 -16.76 15.35
#